data_16c1a8bb331aa41be735b81021043d0e
#
_entry.id   16c1a8bb331aa41be735b81021043d0e
#
_cell.length_a   1.000
_cell.length_b   1.000
_cell.length_c   1.000
_cell.angle_alpha   90.00
_cell.angle_beta   90.00
_cell.angle_gamma   90.00
#
_symmetry.space_group_name_H-M   'P 1'
#
loop_
_entity.id
_entity.type
_entity.pdbx_description
1 polymer ?
#
loop_
_entity_poly.entity_id
_entity_poly.type
_entity_poly.pdbx_seq_one_letter_code
_entity_poly.pdbx_strand_id
1 'polypeptide(L)'
;MARIRHASTDEVFEIESHDLDWDAVGGDNRSMGSEIHYEATIDHPELGDLTWGLWEYPIGIENHHITDAGKHEVIEDFDYGLEHGEPEPDDWLDYEAPANPYQVFMASYHHTGDLLADHGGVRGNDLVNRMIFSQQITALEAYLGDTLLNEVLRDKGAMQRLIEKDEDLGREKFTLFEISSDPDLVERKVRTHLRKVLYHNLKKVDILYNIALGIRIFDLTSDKASIFKAALLRHDCVHRNGYDSEGNELDIFTKEFVQDTADLIKAFVEGIHQAVNRRLV
;
A
#
# COMPACT_ATOMS: atom_id res chain seq x y z
N MET A 1 6.56 -0.72 -26.87
CA MET A 1 6.99 -1.32 -28.15
C MET A 1 6.44 -2.75 -28.21
N ALA A 2 5.73 -3.09 -29.29
CA ALA A 2 5.30 -4.47 -29.54
C ALA A 2 6.26 -5.14 -30.54
N ARG A 3 6.48 -6.46 -30.42
CA ARG A 3 7.33 -7.25 -31.30
C ARG A 3 6.51 -8.36 -31.94
N ILE A 4 6.46 -8.37 -33.25
CA ILE A 4 5.61 -9.25 -34.04
C ILE A 4 6.47 -10.00 -35.04
N ARG A 5 6.31 -11.33 -35.09
CA ARG A 5 7.04 -12.22 -36.01
C ARG A 5 6.17 -12.54 -37.19
N HIS A 6 6.69 -12.44 -38.40
CA HIS A 6 6.01 -12.91 -39.60
C HIS A 6 6.05 -14.43 -39.69
N ALA A 7 4.88 -15.07 -39.82
CA ALA A 7 4.71 -16.53 -39.70
C ALA A 7 5.47 -17.36 -40.76
N SER A 8 5.80 -16.78 -41.93
CA SER A 8 6.46 -17.52 -43.01
C SER A 8 7.93 -17.15 -43.24
N THR A 9 8.35 -15.93 -42.86
CA THR A 9 9.74 -15.47 -43.05
C THR A 9 10.56 -15.49 -41.76
N ASP A 10 9.91 -15.67 -40.61
CA ASP A 10 10.49 -15.59 -39.25
C ASP A 10 11.12 -14.20 -38.94
N GLU A 11 10.81 -13.21 -39.77
CA GLU A 11 11.27 -11.82 -39.56
C GLU A 11 10.48 -11.15 -38.45
N VAL A 12 11.17 -10.36 -37.63
CA VAL A 12 10.59 -9.68 -36.47
C VAL A 12 10.49 -8.19 -36.73
N PHE A 13 9.31 -7.64 -36.55
CA PHE A 13 8.98 -6.22 -36.70
C PHE A 13 8.71 -5.63 -35.31
N GLU A 14 9.18 -4.41 -35.11
CA GLU A 14 8.97 -3.63 -33.90
C GLU A 14 8.00 -2.49 -34.23
N ILE A 15 6.95 -2.34 -33.41
CA ILE A 15 5.90 -1.33 -33.57
C ILE A 15 5.82 -0.54 -32.26
N GLU A 16 5.93 0.77 -32.35
CA GLU A 16 5.82 1.66 -31.21
C GLU A 16 4.37 2.11 -31.01
N SER A 17 3.93 2.22 -29.75
CA SER A 17 2.55 2.61 -29.41
C SER A 17 2.23 4.05 -29.88
N HIS A 18 3.23 4.93 -29.93
CA HIS A 18 3.06 6.31 -30.41
C HIS A 18 2.93 6.44 -31.95
N ASP A 19 3.23 5.38 -32.69
CA ASP A 19 3.00 5.31 -34.14
C ASP A 19 1.58 4.90 -34.49
N LEU A 20 0.76 4.53 -33.48
CA LEU A 20 -0.61 4.11 -33.64
C LEU A 20 -1.57 5.29 -33.42
N ASP A 21 -2.57 5.41 -34.31
CA ASP A 21 -3.70 6.31 -34.14
C ASP A 21 -4.76 5.60 -33.30
N TRP A 22 -4.93 6.04 -32.07
CA TRP A 22 -5.87 5.46 -31.12
C TRP A 22 -7.22 6.19 -31.15
N ASP A 23 -8.27 5.49 -31.55
CA ASP A 23 -9.64 5.97 -31.58
C ASP A 23 -10.45 5.43 -30.40
N ALA A 24 -11.22 6.29 -29.74
CA ALA A 24 -12.19 5.85 -28.73
C ALA A 24 -13.42 5.25 -29.43
N VAL A 25 -13.58 3.94 -29.36
CA VAL A 25 -14.62 3.18 -30.12
C VAL A 25 -15.81 2.76 -29.27
N GLY A 26 -15.75 2.95 -27.96
CA GLY A 26 -16.83 2.59 -27.07
C GLY A 26 -16.59 3.04 -25.64
N GLY A 27 -17.59 2.81 -24.82
CA GLY A 27 -17.55 3.05 -23.39
C GLY A 27 -18.89 2.71 -22.77
N ASP A 28 -18.90 2.25 -21.55
CA ASP A 28 -20.10 1.93 -20.80
C ASP A 28 -20.00 2.48 -19.37
N ASN A 29 -21.13 2.95 -18.83
CA ASN A 29 -21.26 3.33 -17.43
C ASN A 29 -21.73 2.13 -16.63
N ARG A 30 -20.80 1.40 -16.04
CA ARG A 30 -21.09 0.29 -15.14
C ARG A 30 -21.05 0.72 -13.67
N SER A 31 -21.54 -0.15 -12.80
CA SER A 31 -21.57 0.11 -11.34
C SER A 31 -20.18 0.37 -10.71
N MET A 32 -19.13 0.02 -11.40
CA MET A 32 -17.72 0.23 -10.98
C MET A 32 -17.07 1.48 -11.59
N GLY A 33 -17.80 2.29 -12.36
CA GLY A 33 -17.34 3.48 -13.05
C GLY A 33 -17.41 3.36 -14.56
N SER A 34 -16.88 4.35 -15.27
CA SER A 34 -16.85 4.38 -16.75
C SER A 34 -15.72 3.47 -17.25
N GLU A 35 -16.01 2.75 -18.30
CA GLU A 35 -15.08 1.96 -19.08
C GLU A 35 -14.93 2.65 -20.43
N ILE A 36 -13.70 2.87 -20.89
CA ILE A 36 -13.41 3.43 -22.20
C ILE A 36 -12.66 2.38 -23.01
N HIS A 37 -13.10 2.19 -24.24
CA HIS A 37 -12.46 1.26 -25.17
C HIS A 37 -11.83 2.06 -26.30
N TYR A 38 -10.56 1.85 -26.53
CA TYR A 38 -9.79 2.42 -27.63
C TYR A 38 -9.38 1.31 -28.60
N GLU A 39 -9.33 1.63 -29.88
CA GLU A 39 -8.77 0.75 -30.91
C GLU A 39 -7.78 1.53 -31.77
N ALA A 40 -6.72 0.84 -32.20
CA ALA A 40 -5.80 1.32 -33.22
C ALA A 40 -5.54 0.23 -34.24
N THR A 41 -5.64 0.57 -35.53
CA THR A 41 -5.39 -0.35 -36.62
C THR A 41 -4.35 0.20 -37.57
N ILE A 42 -3.35 -0.59 -37.92
CA ILE A 42 -2.39 -0.29 -38.98
C ILE A 42 -2.45 -1.34 -40.08
N ASP A 43 -2.30 -0.89 -41.34
CA ASP A 43 -2.09 -1.76 -42.50
C ASP A 43 -0.57 -1.89 -42.70
N HIS A 44 0.02 -2.94 -42.15
CA HIS A 44 1.45 -3.17 -42.26
C HIS A 44 1.76 -3.90 -43.57
N PRO A 45 2.73 -3.40 -44.42
CA PRO A 45 2.97 -3.93 -45.76
C PRO A 45 3.24 -5.43 -45.83
N GLU A 46 3.85 -6.00 -44.78
CA GLU A 46 4.23 -7.41 -44.75
C GLU A 46 3.37 -8.26 -43.81
N LEU A 47 2.91 -7.69 -42.69
CA LEU A 47 2.12 -8.40 -41.70
C LEU A 47 0.61 -8.35 -41.96
N GLY A 48 0.16 -7.40 -42.82
CA GLY A 48 -1.26 -7.13 -43.03
C GLY A 48 -1.87 -6.25 -41.96
N ASP A 49 -3.18 -6.27 -41.82
CA ASP A 49 -3.90 -5.48 -40.84
C ASP A 49 -3.60 -5.99 -39.42
N LEU A 50 -3.16 -5.09 -38.56
CA LEU A 50 -2.95 -5.31 -37.12
C LEU A 50 -3.86 -4.38 -36.36
N THR A 51 -4.67 -4.94 -35.47
CA THR A 51 -5.58 -4.17 -34.62
C THR A 51 -5.25 -4.43 -33.15
N TRP A 52 -5.08 -3.36 -32.38
CA TRP A 52 -4.99 -3.39 -30.92
C TRP A 52 -6.26 -2.84 -30.32
N GLY A 53 -6.74 -3.47 -29.24
CA GLY A 53 -7.77 -2.97 -28.37
C GLY A 53 -7.20 -2.67 -26.98
N LEU A 54 -7.59 -1.56 -26.40
CA LEU A 54 -7.20 -1.11 -25.07
C LEU A 54 -8.45 -0.78 -24.26
N TRP A 55 -8.57 -1.36 -23.08
CA TRP A 55 -9.69 -1.15 -22.17
C TRP A 55 -9.20 -0.39 -20.95
N GLU A 56 -9.71 0.83 -20.78
CA GLU A 56 -9.43 1.65 -19.59
C GLU A 56 -10.58 1.52 -18.60
N TYR A 57 -10.26 1.03 -17.40
CA TYR A 57 -11.18 0.93 -16.28
C TYR A 57 -10.75 1.92 -15.18
N PRO A 58 -11.65 2.31 -14.26
CA PRO A 58 -11.28 3.18 -13.13
C PRO A 58 -10.16 2.63 -12.23
N ILE A 59 -9.91 1.32 -12.29
CA ILE A 59 -8.92 0.61 -11.45
C ILE A 59 -7.75 0.04 -12.25
N GLY A 60 -7.63 0.31 -13.54
CA GLY A 60 -6.53 -0.20 -14.35
C GLY A 60 -6.82 -0.24 -15.84
N ILE A 61 -5.84 -0.71 -16.57
CA ILE A 61 -5.86 -0.88 -18.02
C ILE A 61 -5.66 -2.36 -18.32
N GLU A 62 -6.47 -2.91 -19.22
CA GLU A 62 -6.32 -4.25 -19.73
C GLU A 62 -5.96 -4.19 -21.21
N ASN A 63 -4.80 -4.75 -21.58
CA ASN A 63 -4.36 -4.82 -22.96
C ASN A 63 -5.01 -5.99 -23.67
N HIS A 64 -5.46 -5.73 -24.87
CA HIS A 64 -5.92 -6.77 -25.76
C HIS A 64 -5.47 -6.45 -27.18
N HIS A 65 -4.97 -7.43 -27.92
CA HIS A 65 -4.70 -7.26 -29.33
C HIS A 65 -5.40 -8.35 -30.14
N ILE A 66 -5.83 -7.97 -31.31
CA ILE A 66 -6.46 -8.88 -32.30
C ILE A 66 -5.57 -8.87 -33.51
N THR A 67 -5.12 -10.04 -33.92
CA THR A 67 -4.27 -10.19 -35.08
C THR A 67 -4.97 -11.00 -36.17
N ASP A 68 -4.54 -10.79 -37.43
CA ASP A 68 -5.03 -11.58 -38.55
C ASP A 68 -4.41 -12.99 -38.48
N ALA A 69 -5.21 -13.98 -38.11
CA ALA A 69 -4.73 -15.33 -37.81
C ALA A 69 -4.00 -15.96 -39.02
N GLY A 70 -2.78 -16.42 -38.82
CA GLY A 70 -1.97 -17.17 -39.75
C GLY A 70 -0.89 -16.38 -40.48
N LYS A 71 -0.86 -15.07 -40.42
CA LYS A 71 0.20 -14.25 -41.05
C LYS A 71 1.33 -13.89 -40.09
N HIS A 72 1.04 -13.75 -38.80
CA HIS A 72 1.99 -13.30 -37.79
C HIS A 72 1.73 -13.89 -36.42
N GLU A 73 2.73 -13.80 -35.55
CA GLU A 73 2.71 -14.20 -34.16
C GLU A 73 3.20 -13.03 -33.32
N VAL A 74 2.45 -12.66 -32.29
CA VAL A 74 2.89 -11.65 -31.32
C VAL A 74 3.86 -12.28 -30.35
N ILE A 75 5.11 -11.79 -30.33
CA ILE A 75 6.15 -12.25 -29.41
C ILE A 75 6.07 -11.46 -28.12
N GLU A 76 5.82 -10.15 -28.23
CA GLU A 76 5.74 -9.21 -27.14
C GLU A 76 4.71 -8.14 -27.50
N ASP A 77 3.76 -7.89 -26.61
CA ASP A 77 2.74 -6.87 -26.78
C ASP A 77 3.11 -5.59 -26.04
N PHE A 78 2.37 -4.51 -26.28
CA PHE A 78 2.52 -3.29 -25.52
C PHE A 78 2.26 -3.55 -24.03
N ASP A 79 3.15 -3.09 -23.19
CA ASP A 79 2.95 -3.08 -21.74
C ASP A 79 2.47 -1.69 -21.31
N TYR A 80 1.17 -1.46 -21.35
CA TYR A 80 0.57 -0.21 -20.89
C TYR A 80 0.58 -0.05 -19.36
N GLY A 81 0.79 -1.14 -18.62
CA GLY A 81 1.02 -1.09 -17.17
C GLY A 81 2.33 -0.38 -16.82
N LEU A 82 3.35 -0.48 -17.69
CA LEU A 82 4.62 0.24 -17.53
C LEU A 82 4.55 1.70 -18.02
N GLU A 83 3.74 2.02 -19.02
CA GLU A 83 3.60 3.41 -19.52
C GLU A 83 2.74 4.30 -18.60
N HIS A 84 1.80 3.74 -17.87
CA HIS A 84 1.04 4.45 -16.84
C HIS A 84 1.51 4.09 -15.43
N GLY A 85 2.69 3.45 -15.35
CA GLY A 85 3.39 3.06 -14.14
C GLY A 85 2.44 2.50 -13.10
N GLU A 86 2.45 1.18 -12.87
CA GLU A 86 2.21 0.82 -11.47
C GLU A 86 3.04 1.82 -10.66
N PRO A 87 2.43 2.51 -9.66
CA PRO A 87 3.19 3.46 -8.87
C PRO A 87 4.49 2.74 -8.50
N GLU A 88 5.61 3.26 -9.04
CA GLU A 88 6.92 2.73 -8.71
C GLU A 88 6.92 2.54 -7.20
N PRO A 89 7.46 1.44 -6.67
CA PRO A 89 7.57 1.30 -5.21
C PRO A 89 8.14 2.55 -4.56
N ASP A 90 8.79 3.40 -5.34
CA ASP A 90 9.37 4.68 -4.93
C ASP A 90 8.36 5.85 -4.93
N ASP A 91 7.23 5.79 -5.64
CA ASP A 91 6.18 6.83 -5.58
C ASP A 91 5.54 6.94 -4.19
N TRP A 92 5.54 5.84 -3.44
CA TRP A 92 5.15 5.84 -2.03
C TRP A 92 6.22 6.46 -1.11
N LEU A 93 7.43 6.70 -1.62
CA LEU A 93 8.53 7.26 -0.84
C LEU A 93 8.43 8.79 -0.70
N ASP A 94 7.68 9.45 -1.56
CA ASP A 94 7.43 10.90 -1.49
C ASP A 94 6.34 11.28 -0.48
N TYR A 95 5.73 10.30 0.19
CA TYR A 95 4.79 10.56 1.28
C TYR A 95 5.49 11.29 2.43
N GLU A 96 5.01 12.47 2.78
CA GLU A 96 5.41 13.17 3.99
C GLU A 96 4.48 12.80 5.15
N ALA A 97 5.08 12.26 6.22
CA ALA A 97 4.32 11.95 7.41
C ALA A 97 3.73 13.25 8.01
N PRO A 98 2.46 13.24 8.46
CA PRO A 98 1.85 14.42 9.08
C PRO A 98 2.67 14.88 10.30
N ALA A 99 2.77 16.18 10.47
CA ALA A 99 3.54 16.76 11.60
C ALA A 99 2.99 16.33 12.99
N ASN A 100 1.72 15.98 13.07
CA ASN A 100 1.08 15.50 14.29
C ASN A 100 0.28 14.21 14.06
N PRO A 101 0.94 13.04 14.01
CA PRO A 101 0.27 11.76 13.80
C PRO A 101 -0.80 11.44 14.86
N TYR A 102 -0.62 11.92 16.10
CA TYR A 102 -1.61 11.72 17.16
C TYR A 102 -2.94 12.43 16.87
N GLN A 103 -2.90 13.66 16.35
CA GLN A 103 -4.14 14.36 15.96
C GLN A 103 -4.84 13.66 14.79
N VAL A 104 -4.07 13.16 13.82
CA VAL A 104 -4.63 12.40 12.68
C VAL A 104 -5.31 11.12 13.18
N PHE A 105 -4.66 10.38 14.07
CA PHE A 105 -5.26 9.21 14.71
C PHE A 105 -6.54 9.55 15.47
N MET A 106 -6.52 10.60 16.30
CA MET A 106 -7.70 11.01 17.08
C MET A 106 -8.87 11.45 16.19
N ALA A 107 -8.59 12.14 15.08
CA ALA A 107 -9.62 12.47 14.10
C ALA A 107 -10.25 11.20 13.49
N SER A 108 -9.43 10.22 13.09
CA SER A 108 -9.90 8.92 12.59
C SER A 108 -10.72 8.16 13.64
N TYR A 109 -10.28 8.15 14.91
CA TYR A 109 -11.01 7.52 16.01
C TYR A 109 -12.41 8.12 16.17
N HIS A 110 -12.54 9.46 16.14
CA HIS A 110 -13.84 10.13 16.27
C HIS A 110 -14.73 9.86 15.06
N HIS A 111 -14.21 10.02 13.83
CA HIS A 111 -14.97 9.76 12.62
C HIS A 111 -15.48 8.32 12.51
N THR A 112 -14.63 7.34 12.86
CA THR A 112 -15.05 5.92 12.87
C THR A 112 -16.06 5.64 13.98
N GLY A 113 -15.96 6.31 15.14
CA GLY A 113 -16.93 6.24 16.22
C GLY A 113 -18.30 6.79 15.82
N ASP A 114 -18.35 7.93 15.16
CA ASP A 114 -19.57 8.53 14.64
C ASP A 114 -20.24 7.62 13.59
N LEU A 115 -19.45 7.09 12.64
CA LEU A 115 -19.93 6.12 11.65
C LEU A 115 -20.48 4.85 12.29
N LEU A 116 -19.82 4.34 13.30
CA LEU A 116 -20.28 3.16 14.06
C LEU A 116 -21.59 3.47 14.80
N ALA A 117 -21.71 4.67 15.38
CA ALA A 117 -22.91 5.09 16.08
C ALA A 117 -24.12 5.18 15.14
N ASP A 118 -23.94 5.77 13.96
CA ASP A 118 -25.01 6.05 13.01
C ASP A 118 -25.38 4.85 12.12
N HIS A 119 -24.39 4.03 11.74
CA HIS A 119 -24.53 2.99 10.71
C HIS A 119 -24.15 1.60 11.17
N GLY A 120 -23.59 1.44 12.38
CA GLY A 120 -23.17 0.15 12.89
C GLY A 120 -24.36 -0.80 13.10
N GLY A 121 -24.22 -2.05 12.62
CA GLY A 121 -25.20 -3.11 12.79
C GLY A 121 -25.05 -3.85 14.10
N VAL A 122 -26.08 -4.61 14.47
CA VAL A 122 -26.09 -5.43 15.70
C VAL A 122 -25.48 -6.82 15.50
N ARG A 123 -25.32 -7.25 14.25
CA ARG A 123 -24.81 -8.59 13.93
C ARG A 123 -23.28 -8.58 13.90
N GLY A 124 -22.69 -9.68 14.32
CA GLY A 124 -21.24 -9.83 14.35
C GLY A 124 -20.57 -9.98 12.97
N ASN A 125 -21.34 -10.25 11.92
CA ASN A 125 -20.88 -10.30 10.54
C ASN A 125 -21.26 -9.07 9.70
N ASP A 126 -21.67 -7.97 10.36
CA ASP A 126 -22.06 -6.73 9.68
C ASP A 126 -20.89 -6.12 8.91
N LEU A 127 -21.13 -5.80 7.63
CA LEU A 127 -20.09 -5.26 6.73
C LEU A 127 -19.57 -3.89 7.19
N VAL A 128 -20.47 -3.00 7.62
CA VAL A 128 -20.07 -1.65 8.07
C VAL A 128 -19.20 -1.76 9.32
N ASN A 129 -19.56 -2.61 10.27
CA ASN A 129 -18.77 -2.87 11.46
C ASN A 129 -17.36 -3.41 11.11
N ARG A 130 -17.27 -4.36 10.17
CA ARG A 130 -15.97 -4.88 9.70
C ARG A 130 -15.12 -3.82 9.01
N MET A 131 -15.73 -2.96 8.20
CA MET A 131 -15.01 -1.85 7.55
C MET A 131 -14.47 -0.86 8.58
N ILE A 132 -15.30 -0.47 9.56
CA ILE A 132 -14.89 0.43 10.64
C ILE A 132 -13.77 -0.19 11.48
N PHE A 133 -13.92 -1.46 11.87
CA PHE A 133 -12.89 -2.20 12.57
C PHE A 133 -11.55 -2.20 11.81
N SER A 134 -11.58 -2.50 10.52
CA SER A 134 -10.38 -2.50 9.68
C SER A 134 -9.73 -1.12 9.60
N GLN A 135 -10.53 -0.06 9.51
CA GLN A 135 -10.04 1.32 9.49
C GLN A 135 -9.39 1.74 10.82
N GLN A 136 -9.90 1.26 11.97
CA GLN A 136 -9.29 1.54 13.27
C GLN A 136 -7.87 0.94 13.38
N ILE A 137 -7.67 -0.28 12.88
CA ILE A 137 -6.34 -0.89 12.85
C ILE A 137 -5.42 -0.18 11.85
N THR A 138 -5.94 0.20 10.69
CA THR A 138 -5.18 1.00 9.71
C THR A 138 -4.73 2.33 10.31
N ALA A 139 -5.58 3.00 11.08
CA ALA A 139 -5.21 4.25 11.78
C ALA A 139 -4.12 4.02 12.84
N LEU A 140 -4.15 2.89 13.56
CA LEU A 140 -3.08 2.49 14.48
C LEU A 140 -1.75 2.27 13.73
N GLU A 141 -1.78 1.52 12.63
CA GLU A 141 -0.59 1.21 11.83
C GLU A 141 0.04 2.51 11.29
N ALA A 142 -0.77 3.42 10.75
CA ALA A 142 -0.33 4.73 10.28
C ALA A 142 0.27 5.58 11.41
N TYR A 143 -0.41 5.64 12.56
CA TYR A 143 0.11 6.36 13.73
C TYR A 143 1.49 5.85 14.17
N LEU A 144 1.65 4.52 14.23
CA LEU A 144 2.92 3.90 14.62
C LEU A 144 4.03 4.22 13.60
N GLY A 145 3.72 4.15 12.31
CA GLY A 145 4.68 4.46 11.26
C GLY A 145 5.12 5.91 11.25
N ASP A 146 4.16 6.82 11.19
CA ASP A 146 4.41 8.25 11.11
C ASP A 146 5.11 8.79 12.38
N THR A 147 4.73 8.28 13.55
CA THR A 147 5.37 8.68 14.80
C THR A 147 6.82 8.22 14.84
N LEU A 148 7.10 6.96 14.50
CA LEU A 148 8.48 6.45 14.49
C LEU A 148 9.34 7.20 13.50
N LEU A 149 8.83 7.43 12.29
CA LEU A 149 9.52 8.17 11.23
C LEU A 149 9.86 9.58 11.69
N ASN A 150 8.89 10.34 12.19
CA ASN A 150 9.09 11.71 12.64
C ASN A 150 10.12 11.80 13.79
N GLU A 151 10.04 10.89 14.77
CA GLU A 151 10.96 10.88 15.90
C GLU A 151 12.39 10.50 15.51
N VAL A 152 12.54 9.53 14.60
CA VAL A 152 13.88 9.12 14.13
C VAL A 152 14.52 10.20 13.27
N LEU A 153 13.77 10.89 12.41
CA LEU A 153 14.31 11.96 11.58
C LEU A 153 14.63 13.23 12.41
N ARG A 154 13.90 13.49 13.48
CA ARG A 154 14.13 14.62 14.35
C ARG A 154 15.34 14.43 15.31
N ASP A 155 15.55 13.20 15.80
CA ASP A 155 16.62 12.85 16.77
C ASP A 155 17.74 12.06 16.07
N LYS A 156 18.86 12.74 15.78
CA LYS A 156 20.04 12.09 15.18
C LYS A 156 20.57 10.90 15.99
N GLY A 157 20.43 10.93 17.33
CA GLY A 157 20.80 9.82 18.19
C GLY A 157 19.86 8.61 18.00
N ALA A 158 18.56 8.83 17.80
CA ALA A 158 17.62 7.78 17.49
C ALA A 158 17.93 7.14 16.13
N MET A 159 18.20 7.96 15.11
CA MET A 159 18.63 7.52 13.79
C MET A 159 19.92 6.69 13.87
N GLN A 160 20.91 7.15 14.59
CA GLN A 160 22.19 6.43 14.76
C GLN A 160 21.99 5.07 15.44
N ARG A 161 21.18 5.01 16.52
CA ARG A 161 20.86 3.74 17.18
C ARG A 161 20.14 2.76 16.25
N LEU A 162 19.26 3.27 15.40
CA LEU A 162 18.53 2.45 14.42
C LEU A 162 19.52 1.88 13.39
N ILE A 163 20.36 2.71 12.79
CA ILE A 163 21.38 2.27 11.80
C ILE A 163 22.32 1.23 12.41
N GLU A 164 22.73 1.41 13.70
CA GLU A 164 23.67 0.52 14.35
C GLU A 164 23.08 -0.85 14.69
N LYS A 165 21.77 -0.91 15.05
CA LYS A 165 21.16 -2.09 15.66
C LYS A 165 20.10 -2.78 14.80
N ASP A 166 19.56 -2.11 13.78
CA ASP A 166 18.68 -2.76 12.82
C ASP A 166 19.52 -3.55 11.82
N GLU A 167 19.20 -4.85 11.64
CA GLU A 167 20.01 -5.75 10.83
C GLU A 167 20.01 -5.38 9.35
N ASP A 168 18.91 -4.85 8.82
CA ASP A 168 18.77 -4.51 7.42
C ASP A 168 19.56 -3.22 7.12
N LEU A 169 19.39 -2.18 7.93
CA LEU A 169 20.12 -0.92 7.81
C LEU A 169 21.63 -1.10 8.07
N GLY A 170 22.01 -1.89 9.07
CA GLY A 170 23.41 -2.14 9.41
C GLY A 170 24.21 -2.90 8.34
N ARG A 171 23.55 -3.52 7.37
CA ARG A 171 24.18 -4.21 6.23
C ARG A 171 24.38 -3.31 5.02
N GLU A 172 23.70 -2.16 4.94
CA GLU A 172 23.83 -1.21 3.84
C GLU A 172 25.29 -0.69 3.75
N LYS A 173 25.82 -0.59 2.54
CA LYS A 173 27.19 -0.14 2.30
C LYS A 173 27.19 0.93 1.22
N PHE A 174 27.82 2.06 1.53
CA PHE A 174 27.98 3.17 0.61
C PHE A 174 29.46 3.53 0.49
N THR A 175 29.84 3.98 -0.70
CA THR A 175 31.16 4.53 -0.93
C THR A 175 31.27 5.94 -0.35
N LEU A 176 32.47 6.39 -0.04
CA LEU A 176 32.69 7.80 0.37
C LEU A 176 32.26 8.79 -0.70
N PHE A 177 32.32 8.40 -1.97
CA PHE A 177 31.86 9.24 -3.08
C PHE A 177 30.34 9.44 -3.03
N GLU A 178 29.55 8.37 -2.85
CA GLU A 178 28.11 8.45 -2.75
C GLU A 178 27.67 9.32 -1.56
N ILE A 179 28.27 9.12 -0.39
CA ILE A 179 27.96 9.93 0.80
C ILE A 179 28.36 11.41 0.60
N SER A 180 29.47 11.66 -0.10
CA SER A 180 29.94 13.03 -0.37
C SER A 180 29.09 13.74 -1.42
N SER A 181 28.56 13.00 -2.38
CA SER A 181 27.73 13.52 -3.47
C SER A 181 26.30 13.81 -3.05
N ASP A 182 25.82 13.13 -2.02
CA ASP A 182 24.46 13.25 -1.48
C ASP A 182 24.51 13.33 0.05
N PRO A 183 24.52 14.53 0.62
CA PRO A 183 24.55 14.71 2.08
C PRO A 183 23.36 14.11 2.82
N ASP A 184 22.22 13.98 2.15
CA ASP A 184 20.98 13.46 2.71
C ASP A 184 20.78 11.94 2.47
N LEU A 185 21.76 11.28 1.84
CA LEU A 185 21.71 9.85 1.49
C LEU A 185 21.31 8.98 2.68
N VAL A 186 21.93 9.19 3.82
CA VAL A 186 21.69 8.37 5.03
C VAL A 186 20.26 8.57 5.52
N GLU A 187 19.82 9.83 5.61
CA GLU A 187 18.45 10.15 6.06
C GLU A 187 17.42 9.54 5.10
N ARG A 188 17.62 9.71 3.79
CA ARG A 188 16.73 9.14 2.76
C ARG A 188 16.66 7.62 2.86
N LYS A 189 17.76 6.93 3.09
CA LYS A 189 17.80 5.47 3.25
C LYS A 189 17.07 5.01 4.51
N VAL A 190 17.24 5.71 5.63
CA VAL A 190 16.49 5.43 6.87
C VAL A 190 14.99 5.69 6.66
N ARG A 191 14.62 6.78 6.00
CA ARG A 191 13.23 7.11 5.64
C ARG A 191 12.61 6.00 4.80
N THR A 192 13.28 5.58 3.73
CA THR A 192 12.85 4.48 2.86
C THR A 192 12.69 3.17 3.62
N HIS A 193 13.67 2.83 4.48
CA HIS A 193 13.59 1.62 5.30
C HIS A 193 12.37 1.63 6.22
N LEU A 194 12.13 2.71 6.95
CA LEU A 194 11.00 2.82 7.88
C LEU A 194 9.65 2.77 7.14
N ARG A 195 9.57 3.31 5.92
CA ARG A 195 8.35 3.25 5.10
C ARG A 195 8.04 1.85 4.56
N LYS A 196 9.07 1.02 4.33
CA LYS A 196 8.91 -0.37 3.91
C LYS A 196 8.54 -1.31 5.05
N VAL A 197 8.56 -0.85 6.30
CA VAL A 197 8.17 -1.65 7.46
C VAL A 197 6.67 -1.96 7.41
N LEU A 198 6.34 -3.23 7.59
CA LEU A 198 4.96 -3.68 7.72
C LEU A 198 4.46 -3.43 9.15
N TYR A 199 3.78 -2.31 9.39
CA TYR A 199 3.35 -1.88 10.74
C TYR A 199 2.27 -2.76 11.37
N HIS A 200 1.64 -3.66 10.62
CA HIS A 200 0.82 -4.73 11.19
C HIS A 200 1.65 -5.83 11.89
N ASN A 201 2.96 -5.93 11.59
CA ASN A 201 3.87 -6.77 12.36
C ASN A 201 4.29 -6.05 13.65
N LEU A 202 3.36 -5.99 14.59
CA LEU A 202 3.53 -5.26 15.85
C LEU A 202 4.74 -5.71 16.68
N LYS A 203 5.21 -6.96 16.51
CA LYS A 203 6.44 -7.43 17.17
C LYS A 203 7.68 -6.73 16.60
N LYS A 204 7.76 -6.59 15.26
CA LYS A 204 8.85 -5.85 14.62
C LYS A 204 8.79 -4.37 15.01
N VAL A 205 7.59 -3.80 15.07
CA VAL A 205 7.38 -2.41 15.48
C VAL A 205 7.86 -2.16 16.91
N ASP A 206 7.54 -3.03 17.88
CA ASP A 206 8.04 -2.93 19.27
C ASP A 206 9.58 -2.91 19.34
N ILE A 207 10.23 -3.77 18.54
CA ILE A 207 11.70 -3.82 18.45
C ILE A 207 12.24 -2.50 17.89
N LEU A 208 11.67 -1.96 16.82
CA LEU A 208 12.12 -0.70 16.23
C LEU A 208 11.94 0.49 17.17
N TYR A 209 10.80 0.58 17.85
CA TYR A 209 10.56 1.60 18.87
C TYR A 209 11.55 1.49 20.04
N ASN A 210 11.84 0.26 20.47
CA ASN A 210 12.82 0.04 21.54
C ASN A 210 14.26 0.42 21.09
N ILE A 211 14.66 0.06 19.86
CA ILE A 211 15.98 0.41 19.32
C ILE A 211 16.11 1.93 19.18
N ALA A 212 15.19 2.55 18.47
CA ALA A 212 15.27 3.96 18.13
C ALA A 212 15.00 4.87 19.34
N LEU A 213 13.95 4.56 20.09
CA LEU A 213 13.38 5.45 21.09
C LEU A 213 13.54 4.96 22.54
N GLY A 214 13.97 3.73 22.77
CA GLY A 214 14.03 3.12 24.10
C GLY A 214 12.64 2.84 24.69
N ILE A 215 11.61 2.77 23.85
CA ILE A 215 10.22 2.55 24.26
C ILE A 215 9.80 1.15 23.86
N ARG A 216 9.36 0.36 24.83
CA ARG A 216 8.68 -0.92 24.57
C ARG A 216 7.19 -0.66 24.54
N ILE A 217 6.62 -0.60 23.35
CA ILE A 217 5.22 -0.20 23.19
C ILE A 217 4.26 -1.15 23.91
N PHE A 218 4.57 -2.45 23.98
CA PHE A 218 3.71 -3.41 24.67
C PHE A 218 3.73 -3.32 26.20
N ASP A 219 4.63 -2.55 26.78
CA ASP A 219 4.59 -2.26 28.21
C ASP A 219 3.58 -1.14 28.54
N LEU A 220 3.04 -0.50 27.49
CA LEU A 220 2.09 0.62 27.59
C LEU A 220 0.62 0.20 27.40
N THR A 221 0.36 -1.08 27.22
CA THR A 221 -1.01 -1.64 27.17
C THR A 221 -1.21 -2.67 28.25
N SER A 222 -2.40 -2.70 28.84
CA SER A 222 -2.81 -3.74 29.79
C SER A 222 -3.23 -5.04 29.11
N ASP A 223 -3.58 -5.00 27.80
CA ASP A 223 -4.09 -6.15 27.07
C ASP A 223 -3.40 -6.30 25.69
N LYS A 224 -2.18 -6.84 25.74
CA LYS A 224 -1.39 -7.19 24.54
C LYS A 224 -2.11 -8.20 23.66
N ALA A 225 -2.81 -9.15 24.26
CA ALA A 225 -3.43 -10.26 23.54
C ALA A 225 -4.54 -9.75 22.62
N SER A 226 -5.38 -8.84 23.10
CA SER A 226 -6.44 -8.24 22.29
C SER A 226 -5.90 -7.35 21.18
N ILE A 227 -4.79 -6.61 21.38
CA ILE A 227 -4.12 -5.84 20.31
C ILE A 227 -3.60 -6.79 19.22
N PHE A 228 -2.94 -7.88 19.56
CA PHE A 228 -2.49 -8.87 18.56
C PHE A 228 -3.66 -9.54 17.85
N LYS A 229 -4.71 -9.90 18.59
CA LYS A 229 -5.93 -10.47 18.00
C LYS A 229 -6.57 -9.51 17.01
N ALA A 230 -6.64 -8.22 17.34
CA ALA A 230 -7.19 -7.21 16.45
C ALA A 230 -6.40 -7.11 15.11
N ALA A 231 -5.07 -7.15 15.16
CA ALA A 231 -4.24 -7.17 13.95
C ALA A 231 -4.48 -8.42 13.08
N LEU A 232 -4.64 -9.61 13.70
CA LEU A 232 -4.97 -10.84 12.97
C LEU A 232 -6.36 -10.78 12.33
N LEU A 233 -7.37 -10.32 13.07
CA LEU A 233 -8.73 -10.18 12.56
C LEU A 233 -8.82 -9.16 11.40
N ARG A 234 -8.03 -8.07 11.45
CA ARG A 234 -7.93 -7.14 10.32
C ARG A 234 -7.41 -7.84 9.07
N HIS A 235 -6.42 -8.72 9.22
CA HIS A 235 -5.92 -9.51 8.10
C HIS A 235 -7.04 -10.35 7.46
N ASP A 236 -7.85 -11.02 8.27
CA ASP A 236 -8.98 -11.81 7.79
C ASP A 236 -10.08 -10.95 7.15
N CYS A 237 -10.35 -9.76 7.69
CA CYS A 237 -11.28 -8.80 7.09
C CYS A 237 -10.84 -8.35 5.70
N VAL A 238 -9.57 -8.00 5.52
CA VAL A 238 -9.04 -7.39 4.28
C VAL A 238 -8.74 -8.45 3.21
N HIS A 239 -8.08 -9.54 3.58
CA HIS A 239 -7.59 -10.53 2.63
C HIS A 239 -8.52 -11.72 2.43
N ARG A 240 -9.46 -11.96 3.36
CA ARG A 240 -10.42 -13.07 3.33
C ARG A 240 -11.87 -12.63 3.39
N ASN A 241 -12.14 -11.35 3.20
CA ASN A 241 -13.48 -10.78 3.21
C ASN A 241 -14.30 -11.13 4.46
N GLY A 242 -13.65 -11.23 5.63
CA GLY A 242 -14.30 -11.57 6.90
C GLY A 242 -14.48 -13.07 7.16
N TYR A 243 -13.70 -13.90 6.47
CA TYR A 243 -13.63 -15.35 6.76
C TYR A 243 -12.30 -15.68 7.45
N ASP A 244 -12.32 -16.68 8.32
CA ASP A 244 -11.11 -17.20 8.95
C ASP A 244 -10.27 -18.09 7.99
N SER A 245 -9.16 -18.64 8.47
CA SER A 245 -8.31 -19.54 7.69
C SER A 245 -8.96 -20.88 7.34
N GLU A 246 -10.06 -21.25 8.02
CA GLU A 246 -10.81 -22.50 7.81
C GLU A 246 -12.02 -22.29 6.90
N GLY A 247 -12.28 -21.03 6.47
CA GLY A 247 -13.40 -20.68 5.61
C GLY A 247 -14.71 -20.44 6.36
N ASN A 248 -14.68 -20.26 7.69
CA ASN A 248 -15.85 -19.89 8.46
C ASN A 248 -16.02 -18.36 8.46
N GLU A 249 -17.26 -17.89 8.30
CA GLU A 249 -17.58 -16.48 8.43
C GLU A 249 -17.37 -16.01 9.88
N LEU A 250 -16.67 -14.90 10.04
CA LEU A 250 -16.44 -14.30 11.35
C LEU A 250 -17.68 -13.52 11.80
N ASP A 251 -18.27 -13.94 12.91
CA ASP A 251 -19.47 -13.34 13.51
C ASP A 251 -19.15 -12.69 14.87
N ILE A 252 -18.08 -11.86 14.90
CA ILE A 252 -17.63 -11.22 16.13
C ILE A 252 -17.66 -9.70 16.09
N PHE A 253 -17.86 -9.09 14.91
CA PHE A 253 -17.79 -7.64 14.70
C PHE A 253 -19.10 -6.97 15.09
N THR A 254 -19.60 -7.24 16.30
CA THR A 254 -20.73 -6.50 16.85
C THR A 254 -20.32 -5.05 17.09
N LYS A 255 -21.29 -4.14 17.14
CA LYS A 255 -21.05 -2.72 17.45
C LYS A 255 -20.26 -2.55 18.75
N GLU A 256 -20.58 -3.33 19.78
CA GLU A 256 -19.90 -3.32 21.07
C GLU A 256 -18.43 -3.77 20.92
N PHE A 257 -18.19 -4.92 20.27
CA PHE A 257 -16.82 -5.41 20.06
C PHE A 257 -15.95 -4.42 19.30
N VAL A 258 -16.50 -3.76 18.27
CA VAL A 258 -15.76 -2.77 17.47
C VAL A 258 -15.45 -1.53 18.30
N GLN A 259 -16.40 -1.07 19.15
CA GLN A 259 -16.18 0.05 20.05
C GLN A 259 -15.13 -0.27 21.12
N ASP A 260 -15.23 -1.42 21.76
CA ASP A 260 -14.27 -1.85 22.80
C ASP A 260 -12.85 -1.96 22.23
N THR A 261 -12.74 -2.44 20.98
CA THR A 261 -11.45 -2.51 20.29
C THR A 261 -10.91 -1.10 19.98
N ALA A 262 -11.75 -0.19 19.53
CA ALA A 262 -11.37 1.21 19.30
C ALA A 262 -10.85 1.88 20.57
N ASP A 263 -11.52 1.67 21.71
CA ASP A 263 -11.14 2.26 22.99
C ASP A 263 -9.82 1.67 23.49
N LEU A 264 -9.60 0.38 23.32
CA LEU A 264 -8.34 -0.29 23.62
C LEU A 264 -7.18 0.27 22.77
N ILE A 265 -7.39 0.43 21.46
CA ILE A 265 -6.41 1.00 20.55
C ILE A 265 -6.11 2.45 20.93
N LYS A 266 -7.13 3.24 21.22
CA LYS A 266 -6.97 4.64 21.67
C LYS A 266 -6.11 4.72 22.93
N ALA A 267 -6.42 3.93 23.95
CA ALA A 267 -5.62 3.90 25.18
C ALA A 267 -4.17 3.51 24.93
N PHE A 268 -3.93 2.56 24.02
CA PHE A 268 -2.59 2.14 23.62
C PHE A 268 -1.84 3.27 22.91
N VAL A 269 -2.46 3.96 21.96
CA VAL A 269 -1.89 5.12 21.26
C VAL A 269 -1.60 6.26 22.22
N GLU A 270 -2.49 6.56 23.16
CA GLU A 270 -2.30 7.58 24.20
C GLU A 270 -1.08 7.26 25.08
N GLY A 271 -0.91 5.99 25.45
CA GLY A 271 0.25 5.52 26.21
C GLY A 271 1.57 5.75 25.45
N ILE A 272 1.59 5.40 24.15
CA ILE A 272 2.77 5.61 23.29
C ILE A 272 3.04 7.11 23.13
N HIS A 273 2.03 7.92 22.85
CA HIS A 273 2.15 9.37 22.69
C HIS A 273 2.76 10.03 23.95
N GLN A 274 2.28 9.64 25.12
CA GLN A 274 2.83 10.13 26.39
C GLN A 274 4.29 9.70 26.62
N ALA A 275 4.62 8.43 26.26
CA ALA A 275 5.98 7.93 26.40
C ALA A 275 6.96 8.65 25.44
N VAL A 276 6.55 8.91 24.22
CA VAL A 276 7.33 9.68 23.24
C VAL A 276 7.56 11.10 23.72
N ASN A 277 6.51 11.79 24.18
CA ASN A 277 6.63 13.17 24.65
C ASN A 277 7.51 13.34 25.91
N ARG A 278 7.53 12.36 26.81
CA ARG A 278 8.41 12.38 28.01
C ARG A 278 9.90 12.33 27.67
N ARG A 279 10.28 11.83 26.51
CA ARG A 279 11.68 11.80 26.05
C ARG A 279 12.18 13.19 25.62
N LEU A 280 11.28 14.12 25.37
CA LEU A 280 11.59 15.45 24.85
C LEU A 280 11.82 16.50 25.98
N VAL A 281 11.56 16.11 27.21
CA VAL A 281 11.77 16.90 28.42
C VAL A 281 13.04 16.43 29.13
#